data_1ea71f066e5e9e4a4b4c72e44a3b601f
#
_entry.id   1ea71f066e5e9e4a4b4c72e44a3b601f
#
_cell.length_a   1.000
_cell.length_b   1.000
_cell.length_c   1.000
_cell.angle_alpha   90.00
_cell.angle_beta   90.00
_cell.angle_gamma   90.00
#
_symmetry.space_group_name_H-M   'P 1'
#
loop_
_entity.id
_entity.type
_entity.pdbx_description
1 polymer ?
#
loop_
_entity_poly.entity_id
_entity_poly.type
_entity_poly.pdbx_seq_one_letter_code
_entity_poly.pdbx_strand_id
1 'polypeptide(L)'
;MRPNDISDFNEIWKDGYKSFFGGLDENVSNLSESVAPYLSYLKEPSENCDISHKMTLSVDIGGGTTDVVFVDKDGNKEISSLRFAANVLFGGRDTDRAGNNPMIQFYYDHFRKIIEAKAENREIENDRKLTDLLDMLNETCTDTDTPNSCAEANTTLFSLENQPLLKDLSEAERSYNKALSFDKERHVIFIYFYALIIYYLVNVL
;
A
#
# COMPACT_ATOMS: atom_id res chain seq x y z
N MET A 1 -9.59 -18.68 4.85
CA MET A 1 -9.01 -19.86 4.17
C MET A 1 -9.35 -21.08 4.99
N ARG A 2 -9.86 -22.16 4.40
CA ARG A 2 -10.10 -23.41 5.14
C ARG A 2 -8.78 -24.14 5.34
N PRO A 3 -8.61 -25.00 6.36
CA PRO A 3 -7.37 -25.73 6.58
C PRO A 3 -6.88 -26.51 5.35
N ASN A 4 -7.79 -27.09 4.58
CA ASN A 4 -7.45 -27.81 3.35
C ASN A 4 -6.91 -26.90 2.25
N ASP A 5 -7.45 -25.67 2.13
CA ASP A 5 -7.01 -24.68 1.12
C ASP A 5 -5.55 -24.26 1.40
N ILE A 6 -5.13 -24.22 2.68
CA ILE A 6 -3.77 -23.88 3.10
C ILE A 6 -2.82 -25.03 2.75
N SER A 7 -3.25 -26.29 2.95
CA SER A 7 -2.46 -27.47 2.61
C SER A 7 -2.19 -27.53 1.10
N ASP A 8 -3.24 -27.35 0.30
CA ASP A 8 -3.17 -27.40 -1.16
C ASP A 8 -2.32 -26.27 -1.71
N PHE A 9 -2.45 -25.05 -1.15
CA PHE A 9 -1.60 -23.91 -1.49
C PHE A 9 -0.13 -24.18 -1.20
N ASN A 10 0.17 -24.75 -0.04
CA ASN A 10 1.54 -25.08 0.36
C ASN A 10 2.18 -26.13 -0.53
N GLU A 11 1.41 -27.10 -1.00
CA GLU A 11 1.87 -28.16 -1.91
C GLU A 11 2.18 -27.57 -3.30
N ILE A 12 1.26 -26.79 -3.85
CA ILE A 12 1.45 -26.09 -5.13
C ILE A 12 2.65 -25.13 -5.08
N TRP A 13 2.81 -24.41 -3.98
CA TRP A 13 3.94 -23.49 -3.78
C TRP A 13 5.27 -24.22 -3.74
N LYS A 14 5.36 -25.35 -3.02
CA LYS A 14 6.57 -26.17 -2.94
C LYS A 14 6.94 -26.77 -4.30
N ASP A 15 5.96 -27.26 -5.04
CA ASP A 15 6.18 -27.82 -6.37
C ASP A 15 6.62 -26.74 -7.37
N GLY A 16 6.02 -25.56 -7.32
CA GLY A 16 6.43 -24.40 -8.11
C GLY A 16 7.86 -23.96 -7.81
N TYR A 17 8.20 -23.86 -6.53
CA TYR A 17 9.54 -23.48 -6.08
C TYR A 17 10.58 -24.52 -6.52
N LYS A 18 10.29 -25.81 -6.35
CA LYS A 18 11.16 -26.91 -6.76
C LYS A 18 11.39 -26.93 -8.28
N SER A 19 10.35 -26.67 -9.06
CA SER A 19 10.44 -26.57 -10.52
C SER A 19 11.31 -25.39 -10.98
N PHE A 20 11.29 -24.26 -10.26
CA PHE A 20 11.99 -23.04 -10.65
C PHE A 20 13.45 -22.98 -10.15
N PHE A 21 13.70 -23.45 -8.93
CA PHE A 21 14.99 -23.30 -8.22
C PHE A 21 15.78 -24.60 -8.03
N GLY A 22 15.28 -25.74 -8.52
CA GLY A 22 16.08 -26.95 -8.63
C GLY A 22 16.37 -27.71 -7.33
N GLY A 23 15.43 -27.73 -6.37
CA GLY A 23 15.50 -28.75 -5.30
C GLY A 23 16.06 -28.30 -3.95
N LEU A 24 15.80 -27.08 -3.49
CA LEU A 24 16.14 -26.60 -2.14
C LEU A 24 14.95 -26.80 -1.16
N ASP A 25 14.44 -27.99 -1.06
CA ASP A 25 13.22 -28.31 -0.29
C ASP A 25 13.35 -28.08 1.23
N GLU A 26 14.55 -28.20 1.78
CA GLU A 26 14.78 -28.19 3.23
C GLU A 26 14.76 -26.77 3.84
N ASN A 27 14.87 -25.73 3.00
CA ASN A 27 14.99 -24.36 3.45
C ASN A 27 13.74 -23.51 3.17
N VAL A 28 12.69 -24.08 2.61
CA VAL A 28 11.44 -23.38 2.32
C VAL A 28 10.49 -23.52 3.49
N SER A 29 10.32 -22.46 4.25
CA SER A 29 9.32 -22.38 5.31
C SER A 29 8.21 -21.41 4.93
N ASN A 30 6.97 -21.78 5.22
CA ASN A 30 5.83 -20.89 5.08
C ASN A 30 5.86 -19.84 6.19
N LEU A 31 5.84 -18.59 5.78
CA LEU A 31 5.74 -17.47 6.68
C LEU A 31 4.41 -16.76 6.43
N SER A 32 3.65 -16.51 7.50
CA SER A 32 2.49 -15.64 7.40
C SER A 32 2.93 -14.24 6.98
N GLU A 33 2.28 -13.66 5.99
CA GLU A 33 2.53 -12.29 5.52
C GLU A 33 2.49 -11.30 6.68
N SER A 34 1.53 -11.45 7.60
CA SER A 34 1.40 -10.62 8.80
C SER A 34 2.61 -10.69 9.74
N VAL A 35 3.36 -11.79 9.74
CA VAL A 35 4.54 -11.99 10.61
C VAL A 35 5.84 -11.56 9.92
N ALA A 36 5.85 -11.46 8.59
CA ALA A 36 7.05 -11.14 7.82
C ALA A 36 7.69 -9.80 8.20
N PRO A 37 6.94 -8.68 8.39
CA PRO A 37 7.50 -7.39 8.82
C PRO A 37 8.18 -7.49 10.18
N TYR A 38 7.58 -8.20 11.14
CA TYR A 38 8.16 -8.42 12.46
C TYR A 38 9.49 -9.20 12.38
N LEU A 39 9.56 -10.26 11.59
CA LEU A 39 10.78 -11.05 11.43
C LEU A 39 11.88 -10.28 10.67
N SER A 40 11.50 -9.44 9.70
CA SER A 40 12.45 -8.56 9.03
C SER A 40 13.08 -7.58 10.03
N TYR A 41 12.26 -6.98 10.88
CA TYR A 41 12.74 -6.09 11.94
C TYR A 41 13.66 -6.80 12.95
N LEU A 42 13.40 -8.08 13.27
CA LEU A 42 14.27 -8.87 14.15
C LEU A 42 15.65 -9.15 13.56
N LYS A 43 15.74 -9.25 12.22
CA LYS A 43 16.99 -9.53 11.52
C LYS A 43 17.89 -8.30 11.38
N GLU A 44 17.28 -7.13 11.32
CA GLU A 44 17.96 -5.85 11.17
C GLU A 44 17.54 -4.89 12.31
N PRO A 45 17.85 -5.23 13.57
CA PRO A 45 17.54 -4.33 14.66
C PRO A 45 18.36 -3.04 14.47
N SER A 46 17.69 -1.90 14.53
CA SER A 46 18.41 -0.62 14.60
C SER A 46 19.31 -0.64 15.84
N GLU A 47 20.52 -0.10 15.73
CA GLU A 47 21.53 -0.11 16.80
C GLU A 47 21.04 0.38 18.17
N ASN A 48 19.87 1.05 18.21
CA ASN A 48 19.29 1.64 19.40
C ASN A 48 18.06 0.90 19.96
N CYS A 49 17.65 -0.24 19.39
CA CYS A 49 16.45 -0.93 19.81
C CYS A 49 16.71 -2.41 20.14
N ASP A 50 17.10 -2.66 21.39
CA ASP A 50 17.07 -4.01 21.95
C ASP A 50 15.61 -4.38 22.23
N ILE A 51 15.04 -5.27 21.43
CA ILE A 51 13.67 -5.79 21.57
C ILE A 51 13.61 -7.07 22.39
N SER A 52 14.75 -7.59 22.82
CA SER A 52 14.78 -8.72 23.77
C SER A 52 14.03 -8.33 25.02
N HIS A 53 13.00 -9.10 25.37
CA HIS A 53 12.14 -8.87 26.55
C HIS A 53 11.21 -7.64 26.49
N LYS A 54 10.97 -7.03 25.31
CA LYS A 54 9.96 -5.98 25.14
C LYS A 54 8.69 -6.54 24.51
N MET A 55 7.57 -5.97 24.91
CA MET A 55 6.32 -6.15 24.14
C MET A 55 6.45 -5.45 22.81
N THR A 56 6.13 -6.14 21.74
CA THR A 56 6.21 -5.60 20.37
C THR A 56 4.87 -5.74 19.66
N LEU A 57 4.44 -4.67 19.03
CA LEU A 57 3.24 -4.62 18.20
C LEU A 57 3.66 -4.32 16.76
N SER A 58 3.37 -5.24 15.85
CA SER A 58 3.50 -5.04 14.42
C SER A 58 2.13 -4.86 13.82
N VAL A 59 1.94 -3.78 13.04
CA VAL A 59 0.67 -3.47 12.36
C VAL A 59 0.96 -3.31 10.88
N ASP A 60 0.37 -4.16 10.07
CA ASP A 60 0.44 -4.11 8.61
C ASP A 60 -0.90 -3.67 8.04
N ILE A 61 -0.93 -2.50 7.42
CA ILE A 61 -2.13 -1.91 6.82
C ILE A 61 -2.07 -2.14 5.32
N GLY A 62 -2.70 -3.22 4.86
CA GLY A 62 -2.81 -3.54 3.45
C GLY A 62 -3.97 -2.80 2.75
N GLY A 63 -4.34 -3.28 1.57
CA GLY A 63 -5.50 -2.77 0.83
C GLY A 63 -6.82 -3.16 1.49
N GLY A 64 -7.05 -4.44 1.74
CA GLY A 64 -8.31 -4.99 2.24
C GLY A 64 -8.33 -5.32 3.72
N THR A 65 -7.18 -5.60 4.32
CA THR A 65 -7.02 -6.01 5.72
C THR A 65 -5.93 -5.20 6.42
N THR A 66 -6.12 -5.01 7.71
CA THR A 66 -5.07 -4.58 8.63
C THR A 66 -4.73 -5.76 9.50
N ASP A 67 -3.51 -6.25 9.40
CA ASP A 67 -3.00 -7.39 10.14
C ASP A 67 -2.15 -6.94 11.32
N VAL A 68 -2.34 -7.59 12.43
CA VAL A 68 -1.73 -7.22 13.72
C VAL A 68 -1.03 -8.43 14.30
N VAL A 69 0.23 -8.26 14.67
CA VAL A 69 1.01 -9.24 15.42
C VAL A 69 1.46 -8.61 16.72
N PHE A 70 1.00 -9.15 17.83
CA PHE A 70 1.48 -8.80 19.14
C PHE A 70 2.43 -9.88 19.66
N VAL A 71 3.56 -9.48 20.18
CA VAL A 71 4.54 -10.37 20.83
C VAL A 71 4.80 -9.88 22.23
N ASP A 72 4.52 -10.73 23.23
CA ASP A 72 4.77 -10.43 24.62
C ASP A 72 6.26 -10.57 25.00
N LYS A 73 6.60 -10.25 26.26
CA LYS A 73 7.99 -10.34 26.77
C LYS A 73 8.51 -11.78 26.81
N ASP A 74 7.66 -12.78 26.80
CA ASP A 74 7.99 -14.20 26.85
C ASP A 74 8.10 -14.80 25.44
N GLY A 75 7.83 -13.98 24.41
CA GLY A 75 7.89 -14.38 22.98
C GLY A 75 6.62 -15.06 22.47
N ASN A 76 5.53 -15.08 23.27
CA ASN A 76 4.24 -15.55 22.83
C ASN A 76 3.67 -14.58 21.79
N LYS A 77 3.02 -15.11 20.74
CA LYS A 77 2.50 -14.35 19.62
C LYS A 77 0.98 -14.45 19.56
N GLU A 78 0.34 -13.31 19.45
CA GLU A 78 -1.08 -13.20 19.10
C GLU A 78 -1.20 -12.53 17.74
N ILE A 79 -2.02 -13.09 16.87
CA ILE A 79 -2.25 -12.59 15.51
C ILE A 79 -3.73 -12.28 15.36
N SER A 80 -4.04 -11.10 14.92
CA SER A 80 -5.39 -10.66 14.63
C SER A 80 -5.46 -9.98 13.26
N SER A 81 -6.62 -10.01 12.61
CA SER A 81 -6.85 -9.38 11.33
C SER A 81 -8.18 -8.63 11.33
N LEU A 82 -8.15 -7.39 10.87
CA LEU A 82 -9.29 -6.51 10.77
C LEU A 82 -9.59 -6.21 9.30
N ARG A 83 -10.84 -6.38 8.87
CA ARG A 83 -11.30 -5.98 7.52
C ARG A 83 -11.59 -4.47 7.45
N PHE A 84 -10.59 -3.68 7.78
CA PHE A 84 -10.60 -2.23 7.70
C PHE A 84 -9.18 -1.79 7.34
N ALA A 85 -8.98 -1.28 6.13
CA ALA A 85 -7.67 -0.99 5.57
C ALA A 85 -7.78 0.09 4.47
N ALA A 86 -6.74 0.29 3.67
CA ALA A 86 -6.65 1.37 2.69
C ALA A 86 -7.83 1.44 1.70
N ASN A 87 -8.45 0.31 1.36
CA ASN A 87 -9.61 0.27 0.46
C ASN A 87 -10.83 1.07 0.98
N VAL A 88 -10.90 1.33 2.28
CA VAL A 88 -11.96 2.20 2.86
C VAL A 88 -11.83 3.64 2.34
N LEU A 89 -10.61 4.08 2.10
CA LEU A 89 -10.30 5.43 1.59
C LEU A 89 -10.25 5.46 0.06
N PHE A 90 -9.57 4.48 -0.54
CA PHE A 90 -9.19 4.49 -1.96
C PHE A 90 -10.09 3.62 -2.85
N GLY A 91 -11.13 3.00 -2.26
CA GLY A 91 -11.99 2.06 -2.98
C GLY A 91 -11.32 0.71 -3.21
N GLY A 92 -12.13 -0.33 -3.31
CA GLY A 92 -11.66 -1.70 -3.51
C GLY A 92 -12.81 -2.69 -3.66
N ARG A 93 -14.04 -2.19 -3.78
CA ARG A 93 -15.23 -2.98 -4.07
C ARG A 93 -15.58 -2.87 -5.55
N ASP A 94 -16.23 -3.89 -6.08
CA ASP A 94 -16.69 -3.90 -7.48
C ASP A 94 -17.63 -2.73 -7.83
N THR A 95 -18.26 -2.13 -6.81
CA THR A 95 -19.13 -0.96 -6.97
C THR A 95 -18.36 0.36 -6.98
N ASP A 96 -17.10 0.37 -6.55
CA ASP A 96 -16.33 1.59 -6.43
C ASP A 96 -15.80 2.01 -7.81
N ARG A 97 -15.84 3.31 -8.09
CA ARG A 97 -15.41 3.94 -9.34
C ARG A 97 -14.40 5.02 -9.04
N ALA A 98 -13.32 5.06 -9.80
CA ALA A 98 -12.24 6.02 -9.62
C ALA A 98 -12.73 7.46 -9.71
N GLY A 99 -13.52 7.79 -10.73
CA GLY A 99 -14.06 9.12 -10.95
C GLY A 99 -14.99 9.62 -9.83
N ASN A 100 -15.52 8.71 -9.01
CA ASN A 100 -16.40 9.02 -7.89
C ASN A 100 -15.70 8.94 -6.52
N ASN A 101 -14.44 8.51 -6.46
CA ASN A 101 -13.72 8.40 -5.20
C ASN A 101 -13.01 9.70 -4.82
N PRO A 102 -13.38 10.36 -3.70
CA PRO A 102 -12.84 11.69 -3.35
C PRO A 102 -11.32 11.70 -3.10
N MET A 103 -10.75 10.58 -2.65
CA MET A 103 -9.30 10.49 -2.40
C MET A 103 -8.53 10.34 -3.71
N ILE A 104 -9.04 9.50 -4.63
CA ILE A 104 -8.45 9.36 -5.97
C ILE A 104 -8.52 10.71 -6.70
N GLN A 105 -9.67 11.39 -6.68
CA GLN A 105 -9.83 12.68 -7.34
C GLN A 105 -8.90 13.75 -6.76
N PHE A 106 -8.67 13.74 -5.45
CA PHE A 106 -7.73 14.66 -4.82
C PHE A 106 -6.30 14.47 -5.33
N TYR A 107 -5.81 13.23 -5.37
CA TYR A 107 -4.46 12.95 -5.87
C TYR A 107 -4.35 13.12 -7.38
N TYR A 108 -5.38 12.77 -8.13
CA TYR A 108 -5.47 13.05 -9.56
C TYR A 108 -5.30 14.55 -9.84
N ASP A 109 -6.07 15.41 -9.18
CA ASP A 109 -5.99 16.86 -9.36
C ASP A 109 -4.62 17.44 -8.96
N HIS A 110 -3.99 16.86 -7.94
CA HIS A 110 -2.66 17.26 -7.51
C HIS A 110 -1.61 16.93 -8.58
N PHE A 111 -1.54 15.69 -9.03
CA PHE A 111 -0.55 15.26 -10.02
C PHE A 111 -0.81 15.84 -11.40
N ARG A 112 -2.07 15.96 -11.82
CA ARG A 112 -2.42 16.60 -13.07
C ARG A 112 -1.85 18.01 -13.17
N LYS A 113 -2.05 18.85 -12.15
CA LYS A 113 -1.50 20.22 -12.11
C LYS A 113 0.03 20.24 -12.21
N ILE A 114 0.70 19.30 -11.56
CA ILE A 114 2.16 19.20 -11.62
C ILE A 114 2.63 18.83 -13.04
N ILE A 115 1.99 17.85 -13.68
CA ILE A 115 2.33 17.40 -15.03
C ILE A 115 2.05 18.48 -16.05
N GLU A 116 0.89 19.14 -15.96
CA GLU A 116 0.52 20.27 -16.83
C GLU A 116 1.54 21.43 -16.73
N ALA A 117 1.90 21.83 -15.51
CA ALA A 117 2.89 22.89 -15.29
C ALA A 117 4.30 22.50 -15.82
N LYS A 118 4.64 21.22 -15.81
CA LYS A 118 5.89 20.73 -16.42
C LYS A 118 5.83 20.73 -17.94
N ALA A 119 4.71 20.36 -18.54
CA ALA A 119 4.54 20.36 -19.98
C ALA A 119 4.66 21.79 -20.56
N GLU A 120 4.12 22.79 -19.85
CA GLU A 120 4.23 24.20 -20.27
C GLU A 120 5.66 24.76 -20.28
N ASN A 121 6.57 24.17 -19.50
CA ASN A 121 7.94 24.68 -19.29
C ASN A 121 9.04 23.91 -20.05
N ARG A 122 8.72 22.96 -20.94
CA ARG A 122 9.73 22.08 -21.56
C ARG A 122 9.79 22.06 -23.08
N GLU A 123 10.99 21.69 -23.59
CA GLU A 123 11.28 21.49 -25.02
C GLU A 123 10.56 20.23 -25.56
N ILE A 124 10.27 20.25 -26.85
CA ILE A 124 9.35 19.37 -27.63
C ILE A 124 9.50 17.86 -27.40
N GLU A 125 10.68 17.33 -27.05
CA GLU A 125 10.90 15.88 -26.95
C GLU A 125 10.32 15.25 -25.67
N ASN A 126 10.22 16.01 -24.59
CA ASN A 126 9.63 15.55 -23.32
C ASN A 126 8.12 15.79 -23.26
N ASP A 127 7.60 16.61 -24.12
CA ASP A 127 6.19 17.01 -24.19
C ASP A 127 5.29 15.80 -24.47
N ARG A 128 5.66 14.96 -25.45
CA ARG A 128 4.89 13.75 -25.79
C ARG A 128 4.78 12.76 -24.62
N LYS A 129 5.87 12.52 -23.91
CA LYS A 129 5.86 11.59 -22.77
C LYS A 129 5.05 12.12 -21.59
N LEU A 130 5.07 13.43 -21.37
CA LEU A 130 4.23 14.08 -20.36
C LEU A 130 2.75 14.05 -20.76
N THR A 131 2.47 14.22 -22.05
CA THR A 131 1.10 14.08 -22.60
C THR A 131 0.59 12.66 -22.42
N ASP A 132 1.38 11.65 -22.83
CA ASP A 132 1.02 10.23 -22.68
C ASP A 132 0.77 9.88 -21.19
N LEU A 133 1.57 10.44 -20.26
CA LEU A 133 1.38 10.26 -18.83
C LEU A 133 0.09 10.93 -18.34
N LEU A 134 -0.22 12.11 -18.84
CA LEU A 134 -1.44 12.83 -18.49
C LEU A 134 -2.68 12.11 -19.03
N ASP A 135 -2.62 11.59 -20.24
CA ASP A 135 -3.70 10.82 -20.86
C ASP A 135 -3.98 9.54 -20.06
N MET A 136 -2.92 8.79 -19.69
CA MET A 136 -3.06 7.62 -18.83
C MET A 136 -3.68 7.97 -17.47
N LEU A 137 -3.26 9.07 -16.85
CA LEU A 137 -3.80 9.53 -15.57
C LEU A 137 -5.28 9.93 -15.70
N ASN A 138 -5.63 10.62 -16.81
CA ASN A 138 -7.01 10.99 -17.10
C ASN A 138 -7.88 9.74 -17.29
N GLU A 139 -7.45 8.80 -18.14
CA GLU A 139 -8.19 7.59 -18.46
C GLU A 139 -8.49 6.77 -17.20
N THR A 140 -7.49 6.54 -16.36
CA THR A 140 -7.66 5.68 -15.18
C THR A 140 -8.39 6.36 -14.02
N CYS A 141 -8.13 7.64 -13.76
CA CYS A 141 -8.64 8.31 -12.56
C CYS A 141 -10.04 8.93 -12.74
N THR A 142 -10.46 9.22 -13.97
CA THR A 142 -11.80 9.81 -14.20
C THR A 142 -12.87 8.77 -14.59
N ASP A 143 -12.52 7.50 -14.64
CA ASP A 143 -13.45 6.43 -15.00
C ASP A 143 -14.58 6.29 -13.97
N THR A 144 -15.81 6.48 -14.46
CA THR A 144 -17.06 6.33 -13.70
C THR A 144 -17.85 5.08 -14.05
N ASP A 145 -17.44 4.35 -15.07
CA ASP A 145 -18.23 3.30 -15.70
C ASP A 145 -17.71 1.89 -15.39
N THR A 146 -16.38 1.72 -15.41
CA THR A 146 -15.75 0.41 -15.22
C THR A 146 -15.83 -0.06 -13.77
N PRO A 147 -16.33 -1.27 -13.51
CA PRO A 147 -16.31 -1.89 -12.20
C PRO A 147 -14.89 -1.96 -11.62
N ASN A 148 -14.75 -1.61 -10.34
CA ASN A 148 -13.47 -1.66 -9.62
C ASN A 148 -12.35 -0.82 -10.26
N SER A 149 -12.66 0.23 -11.00
CA SER A 149 -11.66 1.10 -11.63
C SER A 149 -10.72 1.79 -10.62
N CYS A 150 -11.10 1.83 -9.33
CA CYS A 150 -10.23 2.33 -8.27
C CYS A 150 -8.90 1.59 -8.16
N ALA A 151 -8.85 0.29 -8.44
CA ALA A 151 -7.62 -0.50 -8.34
C ALA A 151 -6.59 -0.04 -9.38
N GLU A 152 -7.01 0.19 -10.61
CA GLU A 152 -6.16 0.69 -11.69
C GLU A 152 -5.72 2.13 -11.43
N ALA A 153 -6.65 3.00 -11.06
CA ALA A 153 -6.35 4.38 -10.70
C ALA A 153 -5.33 4.47 -9.55
N ASN A 154 -5.47 3.66 -8.50
CA ASN A 154 -4.51 3.61 -7.40
C ASN A 154 -3.14 3.14 -7.88
N THR A 155 -3.07 2.11 -8.73
CA THR A 155 -1.80 1.63 -9.30
C THR A 155 -1.12 2.74 -10.11
N THR A 156 -1.87 3.45 -10.93
CA THR A 156 -1.38 4.59 -11.71
C THR A 156 -0.86 5.71 -10.79
N LEU A 157 -1.68 6.17 -9.86
CA LEU A 157 -1.32 7.25 -8.94
C LEU A 157 -0.07 6.91 -8.13
N PHE A 158 -0.03 5.76 -7.46
CA PHE A 158 1.10 5.36 -6.61
C PHE A 158 2.38 5.06 -7.40
N SER A 159 2.29 4.82 -8.72
CA SER A 159 3.47 4.70 -9.58
C SER A 159 4.11 6.04 -9.90
N LEU A 160 3.37 7.15 -9.83
CA LEU A 160 3.84 8.48 -10.24
C LEU A 160 5.02 8.99 -9.39
N GLU A 161 5.06 8.65 -8.10
CA GLU A 161 6.14 9.05 -7.20
C GLU A 161 7.53 8.60 -7.70
N ASN A 162 7.56 7.46 -8.40
CA ASN A 162 8.79 6.86 -8.95
C ASN A 162 9.00 7.14 -10.44
N GLN A 163 8.13 7.92 -11.09
CA GLN A 163 8.27 8.21 -12.52
C GLN A 163 9.52 9.03 -12.83
N PRO A 164 10.36 8.56 -13.78
CA PRO A 164 11.59 9.28 -14.16
C PRO A 164 11.34 10.70 -14.63
N LEU A 165 10.20 10.95 -15.27
CA LEU A 165 9.79 12.27 -15.75
C LEU A 165 9.52 13.28 -14.64
N LEU A 166 9.29 12.80 -13.41
CA LEU A 166 9.01 13.62 -12.23
C LEU A 166 10.19 13.69 -11.25
N LYS A 167 11.37 13.11 -11.59
CA LYS A 167 12.54 13.04 -10.68
C LYS A 167 13.15 14.38 -10.32
N ASP A 168 13.03 15.37 -11.19
CA ASP A 168 13.53 16.73 -10.95
C ASP A 168 12.59 17.57 -10.07
N LEU A 169 11.40 17.06 -9.76
CA LEU A 169 10.57 17.64 -8.70
C LEU A 169 11.18 17.35 -7.34
N SER A 170 11.04 18.29 -6.43
CA SER A 170 11.41 18.07 -5.03
C SER A 170 10.60 16.89 -4.45
N GLU A 171 11.17 16.17 -3.51
CA GLU A 171 10.45 15.11 -2.78
C GLU A 171 9.13 15.64 -2.20
N ALA A 172 9.12 16.91 -1.76
CA ALA A 172 7.94 17.57 -1.25
C ALA A 172 6.81 17.71 -2.27
N GLU A 173 7.12 17.87 -3.55
CA GLU A 173 6.13 18.00 -4.62
C GLU A 173 5.59 16.65 -5.08
N ARG A 174 6.43 15.60 -5.03
CA ARG A 174 6.06 14.23 -5.41
C ARG A 174 5.35 13.46 -4.31
N SER A 175 5.55 13.83 -3.06
CA SER A 175 5.08 13.07 -1.91
C SER A 175 3.57 13.21 -1.72
N TYR A 176 2.87 12.08 -1.67
CA TYR A 176 1.45 11.98 -1.30
C TYR A 176 1.16 12.61 0.07
N ASN A 177 2.05 12.38 1.04
CA ASN A 177 1.91 12.94 2.38
C ASN A 177 1.97 14.46 2.37
N LYS A 178 2.79 15.04 1.49
CA LYS A 178 2.88 16.49 1.37
C LYS A 178 1.63 17.08 0.73
N ALA A 179 1.12 16.47 -0.34
CA ALA A 179 -0.14 16.87 -0.94
C ALA A 179 -1.26 16.89 0.10
N LEU A 180 -1.38 15.82 0.87
CA LEU A 180 -2.39 15.67 1.92
C LEU A 180 -2.23 16.71 3.04
N SER A 181 -1.00 17.12 3.39
CA SER A 181 -0.76 18.08 4.47
C SER A 181 -1.34 19.48 4.22
N PHE A 182 -1.62 19.81 2.97
CA PHE A 182 -2.25 21.07 2.59
C PHE A 182 -3.79 21.03 2.54
N ASP A 183 -4.38 19.84 2.56
CA ASP A 183 -5.84 19.66 2.57
C ASP A 183 -6.32 19.24 3.96
N LYS A 184 -6.85 20.22 4.70
CA LYS A 184 -7.27 20.00 6.09
C LYS A 184 -8.41 18.99 6.23
N GLU A 185 -9.35 18.96 5.30
CA GLU A 185 -10.51 18.06 5.37
C GLU A 185 -10.09 16.61 5.16
N ARG A 186 -9.29 16.35 4.13
CA ARG A 186 -8.80 15.00 3.85
C ARG A 186 -7.78 14.53 4.86
N HIS A 187 -6.97 15.45 5.39
CA HIS A 187 -6.07 15.14 6.51
C HIS A 187 -6.84 14.64 7.74
N VAL A 188 -7.97 15.26 8.07
CA VAL A 188 -8.84 14.80 9.17
C VAL A 188 -9.40 13.40 8.89
N ILE A 189 -9.75 13.07 7.65
CA ILE A 189 -10.21 11.72 7.27
C ILE A 189 -9.12 10.69 7.53
N PHE A 190 -7.86 10.97 7.18
CA PHE A 190 -6.73 10.10 7.47
C PHE A 190 -6.48 9.93 8.98
N ILE A 191 -6.52 11.03 9.75
CA ILE A 191 -6.40 10.96 11.20
C ILE A 191 -7.50 10.06 11.79
N TYR A 192 -8.73 10.22 11.31
CA TYR A 192 -9.85 9.40 11.76
C TYR A 192 -9.68 7.93 11.36
N PHE A 193 -9.20 7.66 10.17
CA PHE A 193 -8.87 6.30 9.71
C PHE A 193 -7.86 5.61 10.65
N TYR A 194 -6.74 6.26 10.95
CA TYR A 194 -5.76 5.72 11.89
C TYR A 194 -6.30 5.62 13.32
N ALA A 195 -7.11 6.58 13.76
CA ALA A 195 -7.73 6.52 15.08
C ALA A 195 -8.64 5.30 15.25
N LEU A 196 -9.36 4.88 14.20
CA LEU A 196 -10.18 3.67 14.24
C LEU A 196 -9.32 2.41 14.32
N ILE A 197 -8.19 2.36 13.62
CA ILE A 197 -7.24 1.24 13.73
C ILE A 197 -6.67 1.17 15.15
N ILE A 198 -6.22 2.29 15.71
CA ILE A 198 -5.71 2.37 17.08
C ILE A 198 -6.78 1.96 18.09
N TYR A 199 -8.01 2.43 17.93
CA TYR A 199 -9.14 2.03 18.77
C TYR A 199 -9.36 0.52 18.74
N TYR A 200 -9.32 -0.09 17.56
CA TYR A 200 -9.39 -1.54 17.42
C TYR A 200 -8.26 -2.24 18.18
N LEU A 201 -7.02 -1.80 17.99
CA LEU A 201 -5.85 -2.37 18.66
C LEU A 201 -5.97 -2.36 20.18
N VAL A 202 -6.40 -1.23 20.73
CA VAL A 202 -6.60 -1.08 22.21
C VAL A 202 -7.69 -2.00 22.76
N ASN A 203 -8.66 -2.40 21.93
CA ASN A 203 -9.75 -3.29 22.39
C ASN A 203 -9.49 -4.78 22.14
N VAL A 204 -8.48 -5.13 21.34
CA VAL A 204 -8.11 -6.52 21.02
C VAL A 204 -6.93 -6.99 21.87
N LEU A 205 -6.05 -6.08 22.25
CA LEU A 205 -4.90 -6.30 23.13
C LEU A 205 -5.25 -6.03 24.59
#